data_af174953ea46733e5a14070b6040f2ab
#
_entry.id   af174953ea46733e5a14070b6040f2ab
#
_cell.length_a   1.000
_cell.length_b   1.000
_cell.length_c   1.000
_cell.angle_alpha   90.00
_cell.angle_beta   90.00
_cell.angle_gamma   90.00
#
_symmetry.space_group_name_H-M   'P 1'
#
loop_
_entity.id
_entity.type
_entity.pdbx_description
1 polymer ?
#
loop_
_entity_poly.entity_id
_entity_poly.type
_entity_poly.pdbx_seq_one_letter_code
_entity_poly.pdbx_strand_id
1 'polypeptide(L)'
;MFSWTKRSKRSFRAENLKRQQKPYIAPGRGWYHIYTFRLGRPEEVSLDWLPDYPGETLALVRLDIRDYASRELDTLALDFAEQIFRAFQERKKEMILRVCYDTEGKGMEREPQRIFVVQRHMQALGSLAERYADAILTVQGVFVGSWGEMHTSRFLRPDQICLLAQTWQEATHHALTLSVRKPVHLRMLAGNRPVRGLGLYDDAMFAGADHMGTFGDVPREAADWEEPWCAADEQAYLSGQDENILCGGEALAGIKLSAETVLEELQ
;
A
#
# COMPACT_ATOMS: atom_id res chain seq x y z
N MET A 1 -49.62 -5.77 3.17
CA MET A 1 -49.35 -5.36 4.57
C MET A 1 -48.10 -6.10 5.01
N PHE A 2 -46.91 -5.47 4.85
CA PHE A 2 -45.61 -6.09 5.19
C PHE A 2 -45.29 -5.76 6.64
N SER A 3 -45.20 -6.80 7.47
CA SER A 3 -44.82 -6.72 8.88
C SER A 3 -43.30 -6.51 8.98
N TRP A 4 -42.87 -5.36 9.44
CA TRP A 4 -41.48 -5.11 9.82
C TRP A 4 -41.21 -5.76 11.18
N THR A 5 -40.51 -6.91 11.19
CA THR A 5 -40.01 -7.49 12.43
C THR A 5 -38.92 -6.58 12.99
N LYS A 6 -39.16 -5.99 14.16
CA LYS A 6 -38.18 -5.24 14.94
C LYS A 6 -36.95 -6.12 15.18
N ARG A 7 -35.83 -5.80 14.54
CA ARG A 7 -34.53 -6.36 14.92
C ARG A 7 -34.26 -5.97 16.37
N SER A 8 -34.20 -6.94 17.27
CA SER A 8 -33.79 -6.71 18.65
C SER A 8 -32.33 -6.24 18.64
N LYS A 9 -32.07 -5.01 19.13
CA LYS A 9 -30.71 -4.55 19.40
C LYS A 9 -30.15 -5.43 20.52
N ARG A 10 -29.28 -6.37 20.21
CA ARG A 10 -28.49 -7.09 21.22
C ARG A 10 -27.48 -6.08 21.80
N SER A 11 -27.67 -5.71 23.06
CA SER A 11 -26.66 -4.90 23.75
C SER A 11 -25.44 -5.76 24.00
N PHE A 12 -24.30 -5.32 23.52
CA PHE A 12 -23.00 -5.93 23.79
C PHE A 12 -22.52 -5.48 25.16
N ARG A 13 -22.25 -6.41 26.09
CA ARG A 13 -21.71 -6.10 27.41
C ARG A 13 -20.26 -6.59 27.47
N ALA A 14 -19.32 -5.67 27.59
CA ALA A 14 -17.89 -5.97 27.65
C ALA A 14 -17.53 -6.89 28.84
N GLU A 15 -18.27 -6.82 29.93
CA GLU A 15 -18.12 -7.67 31.13
C GLU A 15 -18.32 -9.17 30.85
N ASN A 16 -18.96 -9.52 29.74
CA ASN A 16 -19.18 -10.92 29.32
C ASN A 16 -18.04 -11.45 28.43
N LEU A 17 -17.03 -10.62 28.13
CA LEU A 17 -15.88 -11.04 27.34
C LEU A 17 -14.87 -11.78 28.21
N LYS A 18 -14.56 -13.00 27.84
CA LYS A 18 -13.41 -13.71 28.43
C LYS A 18 -12.15 -13.27 27.69
N ARG A 19 -11.16 -12.78 28.45
CA ARG A 19 -9.85 -12.46 27.90
C ARG A 19 -9.26 -13.69 27.23
N GLN A 20 -8.99 -13.62 25.95
CA GLN A 20 -8.32 -14.70 25.23
C GLN A 20 -6.88 -14.79 25.69
N GLN A 21 -6.44 -15.97 26.13
CA GLN A 21 -5.06 -16.20 26.59
C GLN A 21 -4.10 -16.56 25.43
N LYS A 22 -4.65 -17.00 24.30
CA LYS A 22 -3.84 -17.29 23.10
C LYS A 22 -3.65 -16.02 22.28
N PRO A 23 -2.46 -15.80 21.70
CA PRO A 23 -2.26 -14.70 20.76
C PRO A 23 -3.26 -14.86 19.60
N TYR A 24 -4.00 -13.80 19.32
CA TYR A 24 -4.92 -13.73 18.19
C TYR A 24 -4.15 -13.23 16.99
N ILE A 25 -4.05 -14.04 15.96
CA ILE A 25 -3.53 -13.62 14.66
C ILE A 25 -4.70 -13.04 13.89
N ALA A 26 -4.71 -11.73 13.71
CA ALA A 26 -5.71 -11.04 12.91
C ALA A 26 -5.19 -10.95 11.46
N PRO A 27 -5.85 -11.61 10.49
CA PRO A 27 -5.47 -11.46 9.09
C PRO A 27 -5.49 -9.99 8.66
N GLY A 28 -4.51 -9.57 7.87
CA GLY A 28 -4.39 -8.21 7.36
C GLY A 28 -4.06 -7.15 8.42
N ARG A 29 -3.65 -7.54 9.64
CA ARG A 29 -3.31 -6.61 10.73
C ARG A 29 -2.05 -7.05 11.44
N GLY A 30 -1.15 -6.11 11.73
CA GLY A 30 0.04 -6.38 12.51
C GLY A 30 1.21 -5.50 12.09
N TRP A 31 2.33 -5.73 12.76
CA TRP A 31 3.62 -5.15 12.40
C TRP A 31 4.27 -5.97 11.31
N TYR A 32 5.06 -5.33 10.47
CA TYR A 32 5.79 -5.97 9.38
C TYR A 32 7.22 -5.46 9.28
N HIS A 33 8.09 -6.28 8.70
CA HIS A 33 9.41 -5.87 8.24
C HIS A 33 9.41 -5.67 6.74
N ILE A 34 10.38 -4.91 6.25
CA ILE A 34 10.57 -4.61 4.83
C ILE A 34 11.60 -5.59 4.27
N TYR A 35 11.18 -6.34 3.26
CA TYR A 35 12.02 -7.27 2.51
C TYR A 35 12.19 -6.71 1.08
N THR A 36 13.43 -6.41 0.70
CA THR A 36 13.71 -5.82 -0.61
C THR A 36 14.42 -6.84 -1.51
N PHE A 37 13.89 -7.01 -2.71
CA PHE A 37 14.41 -7.93 -3.72
C PHE A 37 14.66 -7.20 -5.03
N ARG A 38 15.88 -7.27 -5.57
CA ARG A 38 16.24 -6.72 -6.87
C ARG A 38 15.99 -7.78 -7.95
N LEU A 39 14.94 -7.61 -8.75
CA LEU A 39 14.53 -8.65 -9.71
C LEU A 39 15.55 -8.94 -10.80
N GLY A 40 16.40 -7.97 -11.15
CA GLY A 40 17.50 -8.16 -12.09
C GLY A 40 18.73 -8.87 -11.49
N ARG A 41 18.70 -9.23 -10.21
CA ARG A 41 19.83 -9.81 -9.46
C ARG A 41 19.38 -10.90 -8.49
N PRO A 42 18.75 -11.97 -8.98
CA PRO A 42 18.23 -13.05 -8.12
C PRO A 42 19.34 -13.73 -7.29
N GLU A 43 20.57 -13.72 -7.76
CA GLU A 43 21.72 -14.29 -7.07
C GLU A 43 22.14 -13.54 -5.79
N GLU A 44 21.69 -12.29 -5.61
CA GLU A 44 22.05 -11.48 -4.43
C GLU A 44 21.31 -11.93 -3.17
N VAL A 45 20.22 -12.70 -3.30
CA VAL A 45 19.37 -13.10 -2.17
C VAL A 45 19.00 -14.58 -2.24
N SER A 46 19.21 -15.29 -1.15
CA SER A 46 18.69 -16.65 -0.96
C SER A 46 17.35 -16.60 -0.22
N LEU A 47 16.28 -17.08 -0.86
CA LEU A 47 14.96 -17.16 -0.25
C LEU A 47 14.88 -18.17 0.91
N ASP A 48 15.79 -19.13 0.97
CA ASP A 48 15.90 -20.10 2.07
C ASP A 48 16.36 -19.47 3.38
N TRP A 49 17.09 -18.35 3.29
CA TRP A 49 17.67 -17.63 4.42
C TRP A 49 16.90 -16.34 4.79
N LEU A 50 15.65 -16.22 4.35
CA LEU A 50 14.82 -15.09 4.77
C LEU A 50 14.65 -15.11 6.29
N PRO A 51 14.85 -13.98 6.98
CA PRO A 51 14.60 -13.89 8.41
C PRO A 51 13.16 -14.31 8.73
N ASP A 52 13.00 -15.13 9.75
CA ASP A 52 11.69 -15.50 10.28
C ASP A 52 11.49 -14.85 11.64
N TYR A 53 10.67 -13.81 11.67
CA TYR A 53 10.37 -13.07 12.90
C TYR A 53 9.15 -13.70 13.59
N PRO A 54 9.29 -14.18 14.83
CA PRO A 54 8.20 -14.83 15.54
C PRO A 54 6.97 -13.93 15.67
N GLY A 55 5.83 -14.43 15.23
CA GLY A 55 4.55 -13.69 15.31
C GLY A 55 4.30 -12.69 14.19
N GLU A 56 5.23 -12.49 13.27
CA GLU A 56 5.00 -11.70 12.07
C GLU A 56 4.07 -12.44 11.11
N THR A 57 2.95 -11.81 10.77
CA THR A 57 1.97 -12.33 9.81
C THR A 57 1.87 -11.50 8.55
N LEU A 58 2.44 -10.30 8.56
CA LEU A 58 2.54 -9.37 7.44
C LEU A 58 4.01 -9.16 7.07
N ALA A 59 4.27 -8.93 5.79
CA ALA A 59 5.59 -8.57 5.30
C ALA A 59 5.43 -7.52 4.19
N LEU A 60 6.18 -6.41 4.25
CA LEU A 60 6.29 -5.53 3.09
C LEU A 60 7.34 -6.09 2.14
N VAL A 61 6.88 -6.57 1.00
CA VAL A 61 7.71 -7.14 -0.07
C VAL A 61 7.93 -6.07 -1.12
N ARG A 62 9.14 -5.51 -1.14
CA ARG A 62 9.54 -4.49 -2.09
C ARG A 62 10.34 -5.09 -3.24
N LEU A 63 9.79 -4.98 -4.45
CA LEU A 63 10.44 -5.42 -5.68
C LEU A 63 11.14 -4.22 -6.35
N ASP A 64 12.46 -4.26 -6.38
CA ASP A 64 13.28 -3.28 -7.08
C ASP A 64 13.50 -3.75 -8.52
N ILE A 65 12.91 -3.01 -9.44
CA ILE A 65 12.95 -3.31 -10.89
C ILE A 65 13.79 -2.29 -11.66
N ARG A 66 14.76 -1.64 -11.01
CA ARG A 66 15.63 -0.61 -11.63
C ARG A 66 16.34 -1.06 -12.88
N ASP A 67 16.69 -2.33 -12.98
CA ASP A 67 17.40 -2.91 -14.13
C ASP A 67 16.53 -2.99 -15.39
N TYR A 68 15.23 -2.73 -15.22
CA TYR A 68 14.21 -2.76 -16.27
C TYR A 68 13.65 -1.38 -16.62
N ALA A 69 14.21 -0.29 -16.11
CA ALA A 69 13.71 1.07 -16.38
C ALA A 69 13.66 1.46 -17.87
N SER A 70 14.43 0.76 -18.74
CA SER A 70 14.46 1.01 -20.20
C SER A 70 13.99 -0.17 -21.06
N ARG A 71 13.55 -1.27 -20.45
CA ARG A 71 13.14 -2.51 -21.15
C ARG A 71 12.00 -3.20 -20.39
N GLU A 72 11.33 -4.13 -21.02
CA GLU A 72 10.32 -4.98 -20.38
C GLU A 72 10.94 -5.93 -19.35
N LEU A 73 10.15 -6.40 -18.39
CA LEU A 73 10.53 -7.48 -17.50
C LEU A 73 10.69 -8.77 -18.33
N ASP A 74 11.79 -9.43 -18.15
CA ASP A 74 12.06 -10.71 -18.77
C ASP A 74 11.55 -11.90 -17.91
N THR A 75 11.63 -13.08 -18.48
CA THR A 75 11.19 -14.31 -17.80
C THR A 75 11.94 -14.52 -16.47
N LEU A 76 13.24 -14.20 -16.42
CA LEU A 76 14.03 -14.34 -15.19
C LEU A 76 13.46 -13.47 -14.05
N ALA A 77 13.12 -12.22 -14.33
CA ALA A 77 12.53 -11.33 -13.34
C ALA A 77 11.16 -11.81 -12.85
N LEU A 78 10.32 -12.29 -13.78
CA LEU A 78 8.99 -12.79 -13.45
C LEU A 78 9.05 -14.10 -12.67
N ASP A 79 9.92 -15.03 -13.05
CA ASP A 79 10.13 -16.28 -12.34
C ASP A 79 10.66 -16.03 -10.91
N PHE A 80 11.56 -15.06 -10.76
CA PHE A 80 12.06 -14.71 -9.43
C PHE A 80 10.99 -14.02 -8.58
N ALA A 81 10.18 -13.12 -9.15
CA ALA A 81 9.04 -12.54 -8.46
C ALA A 81 8.05 -13.63 -7.99
N GLU A 82 7.78 -14.63 -8.84
CA GLU A 82 6.94 -15.76 -8.48
C GLU A 82 7.52 -16.59 -7.33
N GLN A 83 8.81 -16.86 -7.35
CA GLN A 83 9.50 -17.56 -6.25
C GLN A 83 9.39 -16.79 -4.94
N ILE A 84 9.52 -15.45 -4.96
CA ILE A 84 9.31 -14.58 -3.80
C ILE A 84 7.89 -14.74 -3.28
N PHE A 85 6.88 -14.59 -4.11
CA PHE A 85 5.47 -14.69 -3.68
C PHE A 85 5.17 -16.05 -3.06
N ARG A 86 5.66 -17.13 -3.68
CA ARG A 86 5.53 -18.48 -3.15
C ARG A 86 6.22 -18.63 -1.79
N ALA A 87 7.43 -18.10 -1.63
CA ALA A 87 8.17 -18.19 -0.39
C ALA A 87 7.46 -17.52 0.79
N PHE A 88 6.78 -16.38 0.59
CA PHE A 88 5.99 -15.75 1.63
C PHE A 88 4.65 -16.47 1.87
N GLN A 89 3.98 -16.94 0.83
CA GLN A 89 2.75 -17.73 0.94
C GLN A 89 2.98 -19.03 1.73
N GLU A 90 4.05 -19.76 1.45
CA GLU A 90 4.42 -20.98 2.17
C GLU A 90 4.73 -20.72 3.66
N ARG A 91 5.27 -19.55 3.97
CA ARG A 91 5.49 -19.07 5.35
C ARG A 91 4.23 -18.51 6.02
N LYS A 92 3.09 -18.51 5.31
CA LYS A 92 1.81 -17.97 5.78
C LYS A 92 1.90 -16.50 6.20
N LYS A 93 2.71 -15.72 5.47
CA LYS A 93 2.82 -14.27 5.64
C LYS A 93 2.04 -13.60 4.52
N GLU A 94 1.11 -12.73 4.88
CA GLU A 94 0.42 -11.87 3.92
C GLU A 94 1.39 -10.78 3.44
N MET A 95 1.39 -10.52 2.16
CA MET A 95 2.31 -9.55 1.56
C MET A 95 1.63 -8.19 1.35
N ILE A 96 2.32 -7.14 1.78
CA ILE A 96 2.13 -5.79 1.28
C ILE A 96 3.12 -5.63 0.14
N LEU A 97 2.67 -5.63 -1.10
CA LEU A 97 3.53 -5.56 -2.26
C LEU A 97 3.84 -4.11 -2.61
N ARG A 98 5.12 -3.78 -2.79
CA ARG A 98 5.55 -2.46 -3.27
C ARG A 98 6.58 -2.65 -4.38
N VAL A 99 6.41 -1.95 -5.49
CA VAL A 99 7.32 -2.03 -6.64
C VAL A 99 7.94 -0.67 -6.89
N CYS A 100 9.23 -0.61 -7.16
CA CYS A 100 9.95 0.64 -7.40
C CYS A 100 11.12 0.49 -8.37
N TYR A 101 11.58 1.61 -8.90
CA TYR A 101 12.80 1.72 -9.70
C TYR A 101 13.97 2.32 -8.92
N ASP A 102 13.71 2.76 -7.69
CA ASP A 102 14.70 3.46 -6.89
C ASP A 102 14.57 3.11 -5.41
N THR A 103 15.69 2.74 -4.79
CA THR A 103 15.83 2.48 -3.36
C THR A 103 16.95 3.32 -2.74
N GLU A 104 17.37 4.39 -3.43
CA GLU A 104 18.52 5.24 -3.06
C GLU A 104 18.13 6.72 -2.90
N GLY A 105 16.84 7.05 -3.03
CA GLY A 105 16.38 8.43 -2.97
C GLY A 105 16.66 9.27 -4.23
N LYS A 106 16.91 8.61 -5.38
CA LYS A 106 17.21 9.28 -6.66
C LYS A 106 15.97 9.49 -7.54
N GLY A 107 14.84 8.90 -7.18
CA GLY A 107 13.53 9.11 -7.78
C GLY A 107 13.55 9.16 -9.30
N MET A 108 13.25 10.34 -9.86
CA MET A 108 13.14 10.58 -11.31
C MET A 108 14.36 10.14 -12.15
N GLU A 109 15.55 10.08 -11.57
CA GLU A 109 16.74 9.66 -12.30
C GLU A 109 16.73 8.19 -12.66
N ARG A 110 16.07 7.37 -11.81
CA ARG A 110 16.02 5.92 -11.93
C ARG A 110 14.77 5.43 -12.66
N GLU A 111 13.72 6.23 -12.70
CA GLU A 111 12.46 5.85 -13.34
C GLU A 111 12.55 5.76 -14.86
N PRO A 112 11.68 4.98 -15.51
CA PRO A 112 11.50 5.00 -16.96
C PRO A 112 11.29 6.42 -17.48
N GLN A 113 11.76 6.68 -18.70
CA GLN A 113 11.52 7.97 -19.36
C GLN A 113 10.07 8.15 -19.82
N ARG A 114 9.33 7.06 -19.97
CA ARG A 114 7.98 7.04 -20.54
C ARG A 114 7.04 6.21 -19.68
N ILE A 115 5.88 6.75 -19.38
CA ILE A 115 4.86 6.13 -18.55
C ILE A 115 4.41 4.75 -19.04
N PHE A 116 4.38 4.54 -20.36
CA PHE A 116 3.96 3.25 -20.92
C PHE A 116 4.90 2.10 -20.53
N VAL A 117 6.16 2.37 -20.20
CA VAL A 117 7.08 1.34 -19.68
C VAL A 117 6.63 0.90 -18.29
N VAL A 118 6.22 1.85 -17.45
CA VAL A 118 5.64 1.55 -16.14
C VAL A 118 4.38 0.70 -16.30
N GLN A 119 3.49 1.08 -17.22
CA GLN A 119 2.26 0.32 -17.52
C GLN A 119 2.56 -1.12 -17.96
N ARG A 120 3.58 -1.34 -18.80
CA ARG A 120 3.99 -2.68 -19.21
C ARG A 120 4.47 -3.53 -18.03
N HIS A 121 5.23 -2.94 -17.12
CA HIS A 121 5.66 -3.63 -15.90
C HIS A 121 4.49 -3.94 -14.98
N MET A 122 3.54 -3.01 -14.84
CA MET A 122 2.30 -3.24 -14.11
C MET A 122 1.47 -4.39 -14.70
N GLN A 123 1.34 -4.45 -16.01
CA GLN A 123 0.62 -5.52 -16.70
C GLN A 123 1.28 -6.89 -16.44
N ALA A 124 2.60 -6.96 -16.60
CA ALA A 124 3.34 -8.21 -16.39
C ALA A 124 3.27 -8.70 -14.93
N LEU A 125 3.59 -7.81 -13.97
CA LEU A 125 3.55 -8.16 -12.54
C LEU A 125 2.11 -8.30 -12.03
N GLY A 126 1.14 -7.55 -12.56
CA GLY A 126 -0.26 -7.63 -12.17
C GLY A 126 -0.86 -9.00 -12.50
N SER A 127 -0.62 -9.51 -13.70
CA SER A 127 -1.06 -10.84 -14.09
C SER A 127 -0.40 -11.95 -13.25
N LEU A 128 0.83 -11.73 -12.77
CA LEU A 128 1.48 -12.64 -11.84
C LEU A 128 0.88 -12.51 -10.44
N ALA A 129 0.74 -11.29 -9.92
CA ALA A 129 0.26 -11.02 -8.57
C ALA A 129 -1.19 -11.48 -8.36
N GLU A 130 -2.04 -11.38 -9.37
CA GLU A 130 -3.41 -11.88 -9.33
C GLU A 130 -3.49 -13.37 -8.93
N ARG A 131 -2.56 -14.19 -9.40
CA ARG A 131 -2.50 -15.62 -9.05
C ARG A 131 -2.20 -15.86 -7.57
N TYR A 132 -1.69 -14.85 -6.87
CA TYR A 132 -1.35 -14.86 -5.45
C TYR A 132 -2.25 -13.92 -4.63
N ALA A 133 -3.43 -13.59 -5.14
CA ALA A 133 -4.35 -12.64 -4.48
C ALA A 133 -4.72 -13.06 -3.03
N ASP A 134 -4.75 -14.35 -2.73
CA ASP A 134 -4.99 -14.86 -1.38
C ASP A 134 -3.83 -14.60 -0.40
N ALA A 135 -2.64 -14.27 -0.91
CA ALA A 135 -1.44 -14.01 -0.12
C ALA A 135 -0.97 -12.54 -0.20
N ILE A 136 -1.56 -11.73 -1.08
CA ILE A 136 -1.25 -10.31 -1.23
C ILE A 136 -2.40 -9.49 -0.66
N LEU A 137 -2.16 -8.83 0.47
CA LEU A 137 -3.13 -7.98 1.14
C LEU A 137 -3.44 -6.72 0.33
N THR A 138 -2.39 -6.06 -0.15
CA THR A 138 -2.48 -4.83 -0.94
C THR A 138 -1.22 -4.58 -1.74
N VAL A 139 -1.36 -3.74 -2.76
CA VAL A 139 -0.22 -3.13 -3.45
C VAL A 139 -0.13 -1.68 -3.04
N GLN A 140 1.01 -1.23 -2.56
CA GLN A 140 1.26 0.15 -2.18
C GLN A 140 1.94 0.91 -3.31
N GLY A 141 1.36 2.06 -3.66
CA GLY A 141 1.84 2.93 -4.70
C GLY A 141 1.52 2.44 -6.12
N VAL A 142 1.94 3.24 -7.10
CA VAL A 142 1.72 2.98 -8.52
C VAL A 142 3.05 2.76 -9.24
N PHE A 143 3.98 2.06 -8.60
CA PHE A 143 5.32 1.71 -9.07
C PHE A 143 6.30 2.89 -9.20
N VAL A 144 5.90 4.09 -8.85
CA VAL A 144 6.69 5.30 -9.07
C VAL A 144 7.13 5.97 -7.77
N GLY A 145 8.19 6.76 -7.87
CA GLY A 145 8.82 7.46 -6.75
C GLY A 145 9.93 6.66 -6.09
N SER A 146 10.74 7.36 -5.30
CA SER A 146 11.73 6.69 -4.46
C SER A 146 11.04 5.68 -3.56
N TRP A 147 11.62 4.52 -3.44
CA TRP A 147 11.10 3.35 -2.70
C TRP A 147 9.68 2.90 -3.08
N GLY A 148 9.09 3.46 -4.16
CA GLY A 148 7.70 3.21 -4.56
C GLY A 148 6.68 4.08 -3.81
N GLU A 149 7.12 5.15 -3.14
CA GLU A 149 6.33 5.96 -2.21
C GLU A 149 5.62 7.15 -2.87
N MET A 150 5.46 7.16 -4.17
CA MET A 150 4.73 8.19 -4.90
C MET A 150 5.21 9.62 -4.61
N HIS A 151 6.52 9.80 -4.41
CA HIS A 151 7.18 11.10 -4.31
C HIS A 151 8.44 11.14 -5.18
N THR A 152 8.94 12.32 -5.50
CA THR A 152 10.16 12.50 -6.32
C THR A 152 10.08 11.72 -7.64
N SER A 153 8.91 11.76 -8.30
CA SER A 153 8.63 11.06 -9.55
C SER A 153 8.22 12.04 -10.65
N ARG A 154 8.44 11.66 -11.89
CA ARG A 154 7.96 12.40 -13.08
C ARG A 154 6.51 12.11 -13.42
N PHE A 155 5.86 11.14 -12.76
CA PHE A 155 4.53 10.63 -13.10
C PHE A 155 3.50 10.88 -11.99
N LEU A 156 3.58 12.06 -11.32
CA LEU A 156 2.69 12.40 -10.20
C LEU A 156 1.56 13.38 -10.59
N ARG A 157 1.37 13.67 -11.86
CA ARG A 157 0.19 14.44 -12.27
C ARG A 157 -1.08 13.62 -12.07
N PRO A 158 -2.21 14.25 -11.76
CA PRO A 158 -3.48 13.55 -11.51
C PRO A 158 -3.87 12.54 -12.61
N ASP A 159 -3.75 12.96 -13.88
CA ASP A 159 -4.04 12.12 -15.03
C ASP A 159 -3.13 10.89 -15.11
N GLN A 160 -1.87 11.03 -14.72
CA GLN A 160 -0.89 9.95 -14.72
C GLN A 160 -1.10 8.97 -13.57
N ILE A 161 -1.39 9.48 -12.37
CA ILE A 161 -1.73 8.63 -11.22
C ILE A 161 -2.98 7.81 -11.51
N CYS A 162 -4.03 8.45 -12.05
CA CYS A 162 -5.26 7.75 -12.45
C CYS A 162 -4.99 6.68 -13.52
N LEU A 163 -4.19 7.00 -14.53
CA LEU A 163 -3.82 6.05 -15.58
C LEU A 163 -3.08 4.83 -15.03
N LEU A 164 -2.09 5.04 -14.14
CA LEU A 164 -1.33 3.94 -13.55
C LEU A 164 -2.18 3.10 -12.60
N ALA A 165 -3.02 3.74 -11.77
CA ALA A 165 -3.95 3.04 -10.91
C ALA A 165 -4.93 2.17 -11.69
N GLN A 166 -5.51 2.72 -12.76
CA GLN A 166 -6.39 1.96 -13.67
C GLN A 166 -5.64 0.80 -14.32
N THR A 167 -4.42 1.03 -14.83
CA THR A 167 -3.59 -0.03 -15.43
C THR A 167 -3.38 -1.19 -14.46
N TRP A 168 -3.08 -0.90 -13.19
CA TRP A 168 -2.91 -1.94 -12.17
C TRP A 168 -4.21 -2.69 -11.88
N GLN A 169 -5.31 -1.96 -11.68
CA GLN A 169 -6.62 -2.56 -11.42
C GLN A 169 -7.08 -3.48 -12.55
N GLU A 170 -6.89 -3.05 -13.81
CA GLU A 170 -7.19 -3.87 -14.99
C GLU A 170 -6.28 -5.10 -15.07
N ALA A 171 -4.98 -4.94 -14.83
CA ALA A 171 -4.00 -6.03 -14.90
C ALA A 171 -4.22 -7.11 -13.82
N THR A 172 -4.86 -6.76 -12.72
CA THR A 172 -5.22 -7.67 -11.62
C THR A 172 -6.70 -8.04 -11.62
N HIS A 173 -7.46 -7.68 -12.65
CA HIS A 173 -8.92 -7.86 -12.71
C HIS A 173 -9.64 -7.40 -11.43
N HIS A 174 -9.16 -6.32 -10.81
CA HIS A 174 -9.64 -5.78 -9.54
C HIS A 174 -9.57 -6.76 -8.35
N ALA A 175 -8.75 -7.81 -8.43
CA ALA A 175 -8.61 -8.80 -7.36
C ALA A 175 -7.78 -8.29 -6.17
N LEU A 176 -6.95 -7.26 -6.37
CA LEU A 176 -6.03 -6.73 -5.37
C LEU A 176 -6.39 -5.29 -4.98
N THR A 177 -6.33 -5.02 -3.68
CA THR A 177 -6.43 -3.65 -3.16
C THR A 177 -5.21 -2.83 -3.58
N LEU A 178 -5.45 -1.59 -4.03
CA LEU A 178 -4.41 -0.61 -4.33
C LEU A 178 -4.41 0.48 -3.25
N SER A 179 -3.33 0.59 -2.49
CA SER A 179 -3.15 1.65 -1.50
C SER A 179 -2.30 2.78 -2.09
N VAL A 180 -2.72 4.00 -1.87
CA VAL A 180 -2.03 5.22 -2.34
C VAL A 180 -1.46 6.01 -1.17
N ARG A 181 -0.45 6.87 -1.46
CA ARG A 181 0.40 7.52 -0.45
C ARG A 181 -0.29 8.64 0.34
N LYS A 182 -1.25 9.34 -0.26
CA LYS A 182 -1.86 10.55 0.31
C LYS A 182 -3.38 10.51 0.21
N PRO A 183 -4.10 11.15 1.13
CA PRO A 183 -5.55 11.32 1.01
C PRO A 183 -5.97 11.98 -0.31
N VAL A 184 -5.21 12.96 -0.80
CA VAL A 184 -5.45 13.58 -2.10
C VAL A 184 -5.41 12.57 -3.26
N HIS A 185 -4.49 11.62 -3.24
CA HIS A 185 -4.44 10.58 -4.27
C HIS A 185 -5.65 9.63 -4.17
N LEU A 186 -6.06 9.29 -2.94
CA LEU A 186 -7.26 8.49 -2.72
C LEU A 186 -8.50 9.18 -3.29
N ARG A 187 -8.64 10.48 -3.01
CA ARG A 187 -9.75 11.29 -3.54
C ARG A 187 -9.71 11.43 -5.06
N MET A 188 -8.54 11.53 -5.69
CA MET A 188 -8.41 11.52 -7.16
C MET A 188 -9.02 10.27 -7.77
N LEU A 189 -8.85 9.13 -7.12
CA LEU A 189 -9.30 7.83 -7.62
C LEU A 189 -10.75 7.52 -7.23
N ALA A 190 -11.17 7.90 -6.04
CA ALA A 190 -12.46 7.54 -5.45
C ALA A 190 -13.51 8.66 -5.51
N GLY A 191 -13.10 9.91 -5.73
CA GLY A 191 -13.94 11.06 -5.48
C GLY A 191 -14.29 11.17 -3.99
N ASN A 192 -15.50 11.64 -3.68
CA ASN A 192 -15.99 11.73 -2.30
C ASN A 192 -16.74 10.47 -1.83
N ARG A 193 -16.56 9.34 -2.52
CA ARG A 193 -17.25 8.08 -2.20
C ARG A 193 -16.23 7.04 -1.73
N PRO A 194 -16.57 6.22 -0.73
CA PRO A 194 -15.79 5.03 -0.43
C PRO A 194 -15.77 4.12 -1.65
N VAL A 195 -14.58 3.71 -2.07
CA VAL A 195 -14.42 2.79 -3.20
C VAL A 195 -13.73 1.53 -2.69
N ARG A 196 -14.38 0.39 -2.91
CA ARG A 196 -13.76 -0.91 -2.62
C ARG A 196 -12.52 -1.12 -3.48
N GLY A 197 -11.51 -1.77 -2.90
CA GLY A 197 -10.27 -2.05 -3.60
C GLY A 197 -9.28 -0.90 -3.60
N LEU A 198 -9.54 0.17 -2.86
CA LEU A 198 -8.58 1.25 -2.58
C LEU A 198 -8.22 1.30 -1.09
N GLY A 199 -7.04 1.83 -0.79
CA GLY A 199 -6.54 2.03 0.55
C GLY A 199 -5.54 3.19 0.62
N LEU A 200 -5.06 3.45 1.82
CA LEU A 200 -4.06 4.47 2.12
C LEU A 200 -2.85 3.84 2.80
N TYR A 201 -1.66 4.35 2.52
CA TYR A 201 -0.48 4.08 3.33
C TYR A 201 0.24 5.39 3.64
N ASP A 202 0.76 5.50 4.87
CA ASP A 202 1.49 6.66 5.37
C ASP A 202 2.93 6.27 5.68
N ASP A 203 3.87 6.71 4.86
CA ASP A 203 5.28 6.33 4.99
C ASP A 203 6.06 7.13 6.03
N ALA A 204 5.43 8.07 6.70
CA ALA A 204 6.09 8.94 7.65
C ALA A 204 5.24 9.20 8.89
N MET A 205 4.54 8.17 9.36
CA MET A 205 3.76 8.23 10.59
C MET A 205 4.60 8.81 11.72
N PHE A 206 4.01 9.72 12.49
CA PHE A 206 4.61 10.42 13.61
C PHE A 206 5.73 11.42 13.27
N ALA A 207 5.99 11.69 12.00
CA ALA A 207 7.04 12.62 11.56
C ALA A 207 6.55 14.08 11.46
N GLY A 208 6.01 14.61 12.54
CA GLY A 208 5.42 15.95 12.60
C GLY A 208 3.92 15.95 12.25
N ALA A 209 3.30 17.13 12.31
CA ALA A 209 1.85 17.28 12.14
C ALA A 209 1.32 16.95 10.74
N ASP A 210 2.17 16.97 9.74
CA ASP A 210 1.82 16.68 8.35
C ASP A 210 2.36 15.34 7.84
N HIS A 211 2.99 14.56 8.72
CA HIS A 211 3.64 13.28 8.39
C HIS A 211 4.54 13.40 7.14
N MET A 212 5.43 14.41 7.15
CA MET A 212 6.33 14.74 6.02
C MET A 212 5.57 14.90 4.69
N GLY A 213 4.40 15.55 4.73
CA GLY A 213 3.60 15.87 3.57
C GLY A 213 2.66 14.75 3.10
N THR A 214 2.35 13.77 3.96
CA THR A 214 1.20 12.90 3.76
C THR A 214 -0.08 13.71 3.83
N PHE A 215 -0.19 14.56 4.86
CA PHE A 215 -1.23 15.54 5.01
C PHE A 215 -0.67 16.93 4.71
N GLY A 216 -1.42 17.79 4.06
CA GLY A 216 -0.93 19.12 3.75
C GLY A 216 -1.94 19.95 2.98
N ASP A 217 -1.56 21.17 2.66
CA ASP A 217 -2.37 22.03 1.80
C ASP A 217 -2.25 21.54 0.35
N VAL A 218 -3.38 21.21 -0.24
CA VAL A 218 -3.47 20.78 -1.64
C VAL A 218 -4.06 21.90 -2.46
N PRO A 219 -3.28 22.56 -3.32
CA PRO A 219 -3.81 23.61 -4.18
C PRO A 219 -4.76 23.02 -5.21
N ARG A 220 -5.75 23.82 -5.60
CA ARG A 220 -6.80 23.45 -6.55
C ARG A 220 -6.26 22.84 -7.83
N GLU A 221 -5.21 23.42 -8.37
CA GLU A 221 -4.61 23.01 -9.64
C GLU A 221 -3.91 21.65 -9.57
N ALA A 222 -3.57 21.19 -8.37
CA ALA A 222 -2.90 19.89 -8.20
C ALA A 222 -3.85 18.70 -8.35
N ALA A 223 -5.18 18.93 -8.32
CA ALA A 223 -6.15 17.85 -8.29
C ALA A 223 -7.43 18.14 -9.12
N ASP A 224 -7.47 19.20 -9.89
CA ASP A 224 -8.64 19.65 -10.68
C ASP A 224 -9.93 19.82 -9.85
N TRP A 225 -9.81 20.25 -8.58
CA TRP A 225 -10.95 20.50 -7.72
C TRP A 225 -11.40 21.96 -7.73
N GLU A 226 -12.69 22.18 -7.42
CA GLU A 226 -13.23 23.53 -7.35
C GLU A 226 -12.63 24.35 -6.21
N GLU A 227 -12.28 23.69 -5.09
CA GLU A 227 -11.72 24.31 -3.90
C GLU A 227 -10.42 23.64 -3.46
N PRO A 228 -9.43 24.40 -2.94
CA PRO A 228 -8.24 23.83 -2.35
C PRO A 228 -8.58 23.06 -1.06
N TRP A 229 -7.73 22.10 -0.70
CA TRP A 229 -7.81 21.33 0.53
C TRP A 229 -6.68 21.71 1.49
N CYS A 230 -7.02 21.95 2.74
CA CYS A 230 -6.02 22.05 3.81
C CYS A 230 -5.83 20.69 4.52
N ALA A 231 -4.81 20.59 5.35
CA ALA A 231 -4.50 19.36 6.09
C ALA A 231 -5.69 18.86 6.94
N ALA A 232 -6.48 19.78 7.53
CA ALA A 232 -7.66 19.43 8.30
C ALA A 232 -8.78 18.82 7.44
N ASP A 233 -8.94 19.30 6.20
CA ASP A 233 -9.91 18.75 5.25
C ASP A 233 -9.48 17.34 4.80
N GLU A 234 -8.19 17.09 4.61
CA GLU A 234 -7.67 15.77 4.29
C GLU A 234 -7.91 14.76 5.41
N GLN A 235 -7.65 15.17 6.66
CA GLN A 235 -7.92 14.34 7.84
C GLN A 235 -9.42 14.06 8.00
N ALA A 236 -10.27 15.07 7.81
CA ALA A 236 -11.71 14.89 7.86
C ALA A 236 -12.22 13.97 6.75
N TYR A 237 -11.67 14.09 5.54
CA TYR A 237 -11.99 13.18 4.44
C TYR A 237 -11.62 11.73 4.79
N LEU A 238 -10.42 11.50 5.31
CA LEU A 238 -9.96 10.17 5.66
C LEU A 238 -10.82 9.55 6.79
N SER A 239 -11.14 10.35 7.82
CA SER A 239 -12.00 9.91 8.93
C SER A 239 -13.43 9.58 8.50
N GLY A 240 -13.88 10.15 7.39
CA GLY A 240 -15.21 9.89 6.80
C GLY A 240 -15.23 8.68 5.85
N GLN A 241 -14.10 8.01 5.63
CA GLN A 241 -14.06 6.82 4.79
C GLN A 241 -14.68 5.61 5.50
N ASP A 242 -15.10 4.64 4.70
CA ASP A 242 -15.64 3.38 5.20
C ASP A 242 -14.56 2.62 6.01
N GLU A 243 -14.96 1.98 7.12
CA GLU A 243 -14.09 1.09 7.91
C GLU A 243 -13.46 -0.07 7.10
N ASN A 244 -13.95 -0.31 5.88
CA ASN A 244 -13.39 -1.31 4.97
C ASN A 244 -12.22 -0.80 4.12
N ILE A 245 -11.83 0.48 4.22
CA ILE A 245 -10.64 0.98 3.55
C ILE A 245 -9.41 0.53 4.32
N LEU A 246 -8.52 -0.17 3.61
CA LEU A 246 -7.26 -0.60 4.19
C LEU A 246 -6.36 0.62 4.45
N CYS A 247 -5.96 0.79 5.70
CA CYS A 247 -4.98 1.80 6.09
C CYS A 247 -3.75 1.13 6.70
N GLY A 248 -2.58 1.66 6.38
CA GLY A 248 -1.30 1.22 6.91
C GLY A 248 -0.26 2.32 6.84
N GLY A 249 0.93 2.06 7.35
CA GLY A 249 1.99 3.07 7.31
C GLY A 249 3.30 2.58 7.88
N GLU A 250 4.28 3.44 7.81
CA GLU A 250 5.63 3.22 8.31
C GLU A 250 6.01 4.34 9.28
N ALA A 251 6.37 3.97 10.52
CA ALA A 251 6.93 4.94 11.46
C ALA A 251 8.35 5.30 11.04
N LEU A 252 8.66 6.59 11.00
CA LEU A 252 10.00 7.05 10.63
C LEU A 252 11.03 6.61 11.66
N ALA A 253 12.14 6.05 11.21
CA ALA A 253 13.21 5.58 12.09
C ALA A 253 13.79 6.73 12.96
N GLY A 254 14.05 6.43 14.24
CA GLY A 254 14.64 7.38 15.17
C GLY A 254 13.67 8.30 15.92
N ILE A 255 12.38 8.26 15.62
CA ILE A 255 11.37 8.96 16.39
C ILE A 255 11.14 8.22 17.71
N LYS A 256 11.21 8.96 18.82
CA LYS A 256 10.86 8.42 20.14
C LYS A 256 9.35 8.54 20.32
N LEU A 257 8.66 7.42 20.28
CA LEU A 257 7.23 7.34 20.45
C LEU A 257 6.89 6.89 21.88
N SER A 258 5.91 7.56 22.50
CA SER A 258 5.25 7.02 23.69
C SER A 258 4.15 6.04 23.27
N ALA A 259 3.79 5.10 24.12
CA ALA A 259 2.64 4.23 23.85
C ALA A 259 1.34 5.01 23.69
N GLU A 260 1.21 6.14 24.39
CA GLU A 260 0.06 7.04 24.32
C GLU A 260 -0.04 7.68 22.93
N THR A 261 1.05 8.26 22.40
CA THR A 261 1.09 8.82 21.04
C THR A 261 0.73 7.80 19.99
N VAL A 262 1.24 6.57 20.09
CA VAL A 262 0.92 5.49 19.15
C VAL A 262 -0.56 5.11 19.20
N LEU A 263 -1.14 5.05 20.40
CA LEU A 263 -2.56 4.71 20.57
C LEU A 263 -3.49 5.80 20.04
N GLU A 264 -3.14 7.07 20.22
CA GLU A 264 -3.91 8.20 19.70
C GLU A 264 -3.93 8.22 18.16
N GLU A 265 -2.82 7.90 17.53
CA GLU A 265 -2.71 7.92 16.06
C GLU A 265 -3.38 6.71 15.40
N LEU A 266 -3.50 5.59 16.11
CA LEU A 266 -4.11 4.36 15.59
C LEU A 266 -5.63 4.27 15.83
N GLN A 267 -6.23 5.28 16.45
CA GLN A 267 -7.68 5.39 16.66
C GLN A 267 -8.39 6.11 15.52
#